data_ae81cb51dd6d327a957f6ee680b477bf
#
_entry.id   ae81cb51dd6d327a957f6ee680b477bf
#
_cell.length_a   1.000
_cell.length_b   1.000
_cell.length_c   1.000
_cell.angle_alpha   90.00
_cell.angle_beta   90.00
_cell.angle_gamma   90.00
#
_symmetry.space_group_name_H-M   'P 1'
#
loop_
_entity.id
_entity.type
_entity.pdbx_description
1 polymer ?
#
loop_
_entity_poly.entity_id
_entity_poly.type
_entity_poly.pdbx_seq_one_letter_code
_entity_poly.pdbx_strand_id
1 'polypeptide(L)'
;MRKYLAIVSSALLLVVGFAPASAATKYSVNQKTLATFSSSATGLTSMQKAQVKATVEANPNAEKFICTGIRYVSQPLSENIKVRKRAKAACDYAKQLNPALSIWFQNKPTNARSYAGKVLLTIKTADMSGVSNRVTLDSNICKIEENSRARKIGDPVPNFLGEADIRGRYKGNATAFPFAPTALPIMGEIDVALIYVDWADNPGNKIDYDYYQEQVKFFDDFYWMASENKLEMKVQTSDKWFRIDGSYEDFTLTFEEEAQRGEAPKKQVFYDAAVAASDPEFDFTDIEIVFFAFPRGKSVFFHGGPHEFNFDWNGYLKTEERDIYDTTAPGDWFLNSGGDEPPWVNYVHEVGHMLGIPHQANEDNQREDRLWLQNPINGYEIMANQGGATRTMSSWLRWLAGWLDDEQVACTTKATIEDEFYELTPINNVSGQKESLVIKLSDTKALVVESRRFDTYFDRPSPNNKNGLLVYTVDATKGSAQGNQALLSPRDITKYLVEPMWRASSELDAMFFQGDSVVFEGIKIEAYSIGKNSDVVRVTKVN
;
A
#
# COMPACT_ATOMS: atom_id res chain seq x y z
N MET A 1 -46.43 56.44 43.93
CA MET A 1 -45.04 56.01 44.31
C MET A 1 -44.70 54.72 43.51
N ARG A 2 -43.97 54.85 42.42
CA ARG A 2 -43.57 53.71 41.54
C ARG A 2 -42.16 53.36 41.92
N LYS A 3 -41.92 52.14 42.33
CA LYS A 3 -40.59 51.58 42.57
C LYS A 3 -40.09 50.94 41.24
N TYR A 4 -39.02 51.43 40.71
CA TYR A 4 -38.31 50.80 39.58
C TYR A 4 -37.43 49.71 40.15
N LEU A 5 -37.61 48.50 39.60
CA LEU A 5 -36.71 47.36 39.80
C LEU A 5 -35.71 47.35 38.65
N ALA A 6 -34.45 47.58 38.92
CA ALA A 6 -33.39 47.43 37.93
C ALA A 6 -32.96 45.98 37.83
N ILE A 7 -33.15 45.37 36.67
CA ILE A 7 -32.62 44.03 36.35
C ILE A 7 -31.20 44.24 35.82
N VAL A 8 -30.23 43.80 36.60
CA VAL A 8 -28.82 43.70 36.14
C VAL A 8 -28.67 42.38 35.38
N SER A 9 -28.61 42.46 34.07
CA SER A 9 -28.24 41.31 33.22
C SER A 9 -26.73 41.12 33.24
N SER A 10 -26.27 40.13 33.98
CA SER A 10 -24.88 39.68 33.92
C SER A 10 -24.66 38.90 32.60
N ALA A 11 -24.07 39.54 31.62
CA ALA A 11 -23.59 38.86 30.41
C ALA A 11 -22.36 38.01 30.81
N LEU A 12 -22.57 36.69 30.89
CA LEU A 12 -21.48 35.73 31.01
C LEU A 12 -20.75 35.65 29.67
N LEU A 13 -19.64 36.36 29.53
CA LEU A 13 -18.70 36.14 28.40
C LEU A 13 -18.07 34.74 28.57
N LEU A 14 -18.58 33.78 27.83
CA LEU A 14 -17.87 32.53 27.56
C LEU A 14 -16.63 32.87 26.73
N VAL A 15 -15.51 33.02 27.39
CA VAL A 15 -14.21 32.97 26.71
C VAL A 15 -14.00 31.53 26.29
N VAL A 16 -14.40 31.20 25.07
CA VAL A 16 -13.96 29.98 24.39
C VAL A 16 -12.47 30.16 24.18
N GLY A 17 -11.68 29.54 25.04
CA GLY A 17 -10.24 29.43 24.86
C GLY A 17 -10.00 28.61 23.61
N PHE A 18 -9.66 29.26 22.51
CA PHE A 18 -9.10 28.59 21.37
C PHE A 18 -7.78 27.98 21.83
N ALA A 19 -7.70 26.65 21.86
CA ALA A 19 -6.42 25.98 21.97
C ALA A 19 -5.53 26.50 20.81
N PRO A 20 -4.27 26.83 21.07
CA PRO A 20 -3.40 27.29 20.00
C PRO A 20 -3.33 26.21 18.92
N ALA A 21 -3.61 26.62 17.67
CA ALA A 21 -3.44 25.75 16.51
C ALA A 21 -2.03 25.15 16.56
N SER A 22 -1.94 23.84 16.55
CA SER A 22 -0.64 23.17 16.50
C SER A 22 -0.02 23.49 15.13
N ALA A 23 1.03 24.28 15.14
CA ALA A 23 1.79 24.59 13.94
C ALA A 23 2.34 23.29 13.33
N ALA A 24 2.14 23.07 12.04
CA ALA A 24 2.80 21.95 11.39
C ALA A 24 4.31 22.08 11.53
N THR A 25 4.92 21.05 12.08
CA THR A 25 6.33 21.09 12.42
C THR A 25 7.18 21.00 11.14
N LYS A 26 7.90 22.06 10.82
CA LYS A 26 8.91 22.02 9.77
C LYS A 26 10.14 21.32 10.33
N TYR A 27 10.71 20.38 9.59
CA TYR A 27 11.89 19.65 10.03
C TYR A 27 13.12 20.05 9.23
N SER A 28 14.22 20.30 9.93
CA SER A 28 15.54 20.23 9.31
C SER A 28 15.93 18.74 9.19
N VAL A 29 16.46 18.36 8.05
CA VAL A 29 16.84 16.98 7.75
C VAL A 29 18.36 16.88 7.62
N ASN A 30 18.98 16.07 8.45
CA ASN A 30 20.40 15.75 8.38
C ASN A 30 20.57 14.26 8.03
N GLN A 31 21.48 13.94 7.12
CA GLN A 31 21.72 12.57 6.68
C GLN A 31 23.20 12.18 6.83
N LYS A 32 23.44 10.97 7.32
CA LYS A 32 24.77 10.40 7.48
C LYS A 32 24.77 8.91 7.14
N THR A 33 25.75 8.49 6.35
CA THR A 33 25.93 7.06 6.02
C THR A 33 26.91 6.43 7.02
N LEU A 34 26.51 5.29 7.60
CA LEU A 34 27.40 4.49 8.44
C LEU A 34 28.52 3.84 7.61
N ALA A 35 29.64 3.57 8.27
CA ALA A 35 30.71 2.77 7.70
C ALA A 35 30.19 1.42 7.21
N THR A 36 30.81 0.88 6.16
CA THR A 36 30.41 -0.37 5.51
C THR A 36 30.41 -1.53 6.50
N PHE A 37 29.37 -2.35 6.44
CA PHE A 37 29.29 -3.60 7.19
C PHE A 37 30.08 -4.70 6.46
N SER A 38 30.66 -5.64 7.21
CA SER A 38 31.17 -6.87 6.59
C SER A 38 30.00 -7.67 6.00
N SER A 39 30.28 -8.53 5.03
CA SER A 39 29.24 -9.23 4.24
C SER A 39 28.24 -10.02 5.09
N SER A 40 28.69 -10.65 6.18
CA SER A 40 27.85 -11.44 7.08
C SER A 40 27.31 -10.67 8.30
N ALA A 41 27.86 -9.50 8.63
CA ALA A 41 27.49 -8.79 9.85
C ALA A 41 26.14 -8.11 9.76
N THR A 42 25.33 -8.25 10.80
CA THR A 42 24.07 -7.54 11.00
C THR A 42 24.12 -6.61 12.22
N GLY A 43 25.00 -6.87 13.18
CA GLY A 43 25.22 -6.02 14.35
C GLY A 43 26.19 -4.86 14.08
N LEU A 44 26.14 -3.83 14.92
CA LEU A 44 27.03 -2.66 14.83
C LEU A 44 28.41 -2.98 15.40
N THR A 45 29.45 -2.62 14.65
CA THR A 45 30.83 -2.56 15.14
C THR A 45 31.00 -1.38 16.10
N SER A 46 32.11 -1.36 16.86
CA SER A 46 32.46 -0.23 17.74
C SER A 46 32.54 1.10 16.99
N MET A 47 33.07 1.10 15.75
CA MET A 47 33.13 2.28 14.89
C MET A 47 31.73 2.78 14.52
N GLN A 48 30.83 1.85 14.10
CA GLN A 48 29.47 2.20 13.72
C GLN A 48 28.67 2.69 14.92
N LYS A 49 28.83 2.09 16.09
CA LYS A 49 28.26 2.59 17.36
C LYS A 49 28.73 4.00 17.67
N ALA A 50 30.04 4.28 17.53
CA ALA A 50 30.58 5.62 17.71
C ALA A 50 29.96 6.63 16.71
N GLN A 51 29.75 6.23 15.45
CA GLN A 51 29.09 7.06 14.43
C GLN A 51 27.63 7.36 14.78
N VAL A 52 26.85 6.36 15.22
CA VAL A 52 25.47 6.56 15.67
C VAL A 52 25.45 7.48 16.88
N LYS A 53 26.31 7.22 17.88
CA LYS A 53 26.44 8.05 19.09
C LYS A 53 26.72 9.50 18.74
N ALA A 54 27.78 9.76 17.96
CA ALA A 54 28.13 11.10 17.52
C ALA A 54 26.98 11.79 16.74
N THR A 55 26.20 11.02 16.01
CA THR A 55 25.04 11.54 15.27
C THR A 55 23.92 11.95 16.21
N VAL A 56 23.61 11.14 17.24
CA VAL A 56 22.61 11.47 18.25
C VAL A 56 23.03 12.67 19.07
N GLU A 57 24.28 12.70 19.54
CA GLU A 57 24.86 13.82 20.34
C GLU A 57 24.91 15.14 19.57
N ALA A 58 25.19 15.10 18.27
CA ALA A 58 25.17 16.28 17.41
C ALA A 58 23.76 16.82 17.11
N ASN A 59 22.71 16.07 17.45
CA ASN A 59 21.30 16.43 17.21
C ASN A 59 20.47 16.22 18.47
N PRO A 60 20.73 16.94 19.57
CA PRO A 60 20.10 16.70 20.88
C PRO A 60 18.58 16.95 20.85
N ASN A 61 18.13 17.79 19.93
CA ASN A 61 16.72 18.13 19.74
C ASN A 61 16.06 17.31 18.61
N ALA A 62 16.71 16.22 18.18
CA ALA A 62 16.11 15.34 17.18
C ALA A 62 14.85 14.68 17.74
N GLU A 63 13.76 14.73 16.99
CA GLU A 63 12.53 14.05 17.33
C GLU A 63 12.45 12.67 16.65
N LYS A 64 12.94 12.58 15.41
CA LYS A 64 12.87 11.36 14.60
C LYS A 64 14.24 10.94 14.11
N PHE A 65 14.47 9.62 14.14
CA PHE A 65 15.70 9.00 13.72
C PHE A 65 15.37 7.79 12.83
N ILE A 66 15.63 7.94 11.54
CA ILE A 66 15.27 6.94 10.53
C ILE A 66 16.55 6.23 10.09
N CYS A 67 16.56 4.90 10.17
CA CYS A 67 17.67 4.07 9.73
C CYS A 67 17.25 3.32 8.46
N THR A 68 17.90 3.61 7.33
CA THR A 68 17.61 2.97 6.05
C THR A 68 18.72 2.01 5.68
N GLY A 69 18.45 0.71 5.69
CA GLY A 69 19.34 -0.30 5.15
C GLY A 69 19.29 -0.27 3.63
N ILE A 70 20.44 -0.22 2.97
CA ILE A 70 20.51 -0.07 1.51
C ILE A 70 20.99 -1.37 0.88
N ARG A 71 20.20 -1.96 -0.02
CA ARG A 71 20.60 -3.11 -0.84
C ARG A 71 20.81 -2.72 -2.30
N TYR A 72 21.60 -3.48 -3.01
CA TYR A 72 21.67 -3.36 -4.46
C TYR A 72 20.51 -4.13 -5.10
N VAL A 73 19.88 -3.56 -6.13
CA VAL A 73 18.65 -4.12 -6.74
C VAL A 73 18.76 -5.58 -7.16
N SER A 74 19.93 -6.03 -7.62
CA SER A 74 20.15 -7.43 -8.05
C SER A 74 20.67 -8.36 -6.95
N GLN A 75 20.66 -7.95 -5.66
CA GLN A 75 21.10 -8.83 -4.58
C GLN A 75 19.99 -9.80 -4.14
N PRO A 76 20.38 -11.01 -3.64
CA PRO A 76 19.40 -12.02 -3.21
C PRO A 76 18.52 -11.55 -2.04
N LEU A 77 17.37 -12.21 -1.84
CA LEU A 77 16.40 -11.89 -0.77
C LEU A 77 17.05 -11.88 0.62
N SER A 78 18.00 -12.78 0.87
CA SER A 78 18.78 -12.80 2.10
C SER A 78 19.52 -11.48 2.41
N GLU A 79 19.82 -10.68 1.41
CA GLU A 79 20.40 -9.35 1.62
C GLU A 79 19.36 -8.32 2.11
N ASN A 80 18.08 -8.46 1.73
CA ASN A 80 17.01 -7.64 2.27
C ASN A 80 16.91 -7.79 3.78
N ILE A 81 16.79 -9.03 4.24
CA ILE A 81 16.73 -9.35 5.68
C ILE A 81 17.98 -8.81 6.39
N LYS A 82 19.14 -8.98 5.76
CA LYS A 82 20.41 -8.54 6.34
C LYS A 82 20.49 -7.02 6.49
N VAL A 83 20.12 -6.25 5.46
CA VAL A 83 20.17 -4.78 5.53
C VAL A 83 19.09 -4.22 6.47
N ARG A 84 17.93 -4.86 6.60
CA ARG A 84 16.91 -4.55 7.62
C ARG A 84 17.48 -4.73 9.03
N LYS A 85 18.08 -5.89 9.33
CA LYS A 85 18.71 -6.16 10.63
C LYS A 85 19.77 -5.12 10.98
N ARG A 86 20.56 -4.68 9.98
CA ARG A 86 21.55 -3.58 10.15
C ARG A 86 20.87 -2.26 10.49
N ALA A 87 19.82 -1.90 9.75
CA ALA A 87 19.04 -0.70 10.00
C ALA A 87 18.40 -0.73 11.39
N LYS A 88 17.75 -1.83 11.75
CA LYS A 88 17.17 -2.03 13.07
C LYS A 88 18.22 -1.87 14.18
N ALA A 89 19.37 -2.53 14.07
CA ALA A 89 20.43 -2.43 15.06
C ALA A 89 20.93 -0.99 15.26
N ALA A 90 20.99 -0.18 14.20
CA ALA A 90 21.37 1.22 14.28
C ALA A 90 20.32 2.06 15.00
N CYS A 91 19.05 1.86 14.69
CA CYS A 91 17.94 2.57 15.32
C CYS A 91 17.74 2.15 16.79
N ASP A 92 17.79 0.86 17.10
CA ASP A 92 17.71 0.38 18.48
C ASP A 92 18.83 1.01 19.35
N TYR A 93 20.04 1.10 18.80
CA TYR A 93 21.14 1.72 19.51
C TYR A 93 20.94 3.24 19.68
N ALA A 94 20.42 3.94 18.68
CA ALA A 94 20.05 5.35 18.80
C ALA A 94 18.98 5.56 19.88
N LYS A 95 17.97 4.69 19.96
CA LYS A 95 16.93 4.71 20.98
C LYS A 95 17.45 4.45 22.39
N GLN A 96 18.45 3.57 22.53
CA GLN A 96 19.15 3.35 23.82
C GLN A 96 19.90 4.59 24.28
N LEU A 97 20.49 5.35 23.35
CA LEU A 97 21.21 6.59 23.66
C LEU A 97 20.29 7.77 24.00
N ASN A 98 19.15 7.84 23.34
CA ASN A 98 18.12 8.84 23.60
C ASN A 98 16.71 8.20 23.54
N PRO A 99 16.14 7.83 24.70
CA PRO A 99 14.83 7.22 24.78
C PRO A 99 13.67 8.08 24.27
N ALA A 100 13.84 9.38 24.12
CA ALA A 100 12.83 10.29 23.57
C ALA A 100 12.71 10.23 22.05
N LEU A 101 13.72 9.68 21.34
CA LEU A 101 13.69 9.59 19.89
C LEU A 101 12.54 8.69 19.42
N SER A 102 11.76 9.16 18.46
CA SER A 102 10.95 8.30 17.61
C SER A 102 11.87 7.66 16.58
N ILE A 103 11.92 6.32 16.55
CA ILE A 103 12.80 5.57 15.63
C ILE A 103 12.00 4.87 14.56
N TRP A 104 12.55 4.87 13.34
CA TRP A 104 12.02 4.13 12.19
C TRP A 104 13.16 3.41 11.49
N PHE A 105 12.96 2.19 11.08
CA PHE A 105 13.94 1.48 10.28
C PHE A 105 13.29 0.86 9.05
N GLN A 106 13.98 0.95 7.93
CA GLN A 106 13.49 0.49 6.64
C GLN A 106 14.64 -0.04 5.78
N ASN A 107 14.33 -0.68 4.68
CA ASN A 107 15.29 -0.95 3.62
C ASN A 107 14.93 -0.16 2.36
N LYS A 108 15.93 0.14 1.54
CA LYS A 108 15.76 0.80 0.25
C LYS A 108 16.68 0.17 -0.79
N PRO A 109 16.16 -0.20 -1.97
CA PRO A 109 17.02 -0.64 -3.06
C PRO A 109 17.79 0.53 -3.66
N THR A 110 18.94 0.24 -4.27
CA THR A 110 19.74 1.21 -5.00
C THR A 110 20.39 0.58 -6.23
N ASN A 111 20.49 1.35 -7.29
CA ASN A 111 21.31 1.01 -8.47
C ASN A 111 22.79 1.41 -8.28
N ALA A 112 23.14 2.12 -7.22
CA ALA A 112 24.50 2.55 -6.92
C ALA A 112 25.20 1.54 -6.00
N ARG A 113 26.05 0.69 -6.58
CA ARG A 113 26.84 -0.33 -5.84
C ARG A 113 27.62 0.21 -4.65
N SER A 114 28.04 1.46 -4.70
CA SER A 114 28.79 2.11 -3.60
C SER A 114 28.00 2.27 -2.32
N TYR A 115 26.67 2.26 -2.38
CA TYR A 115 25.77 2.34 -1.22
C TYR A 115 25.28 0.98 -0.74
N ALA A 116 25.42 -0.07 -1.53
CA ALA A 116 24.95 -1.40 -1.18
C ALA A 116 25.52 -1.90 0.14
N GLY A 117 24.67 -2.45 0.98
CA GLY A 117 25.04 -3.00 2.30
C GLY A 117 25.28 -1.96 3.39
N LYS A 118 25.14 -0.66 3.10
CA LYS A 118 25.26 0.44 4.06
C LYS A 118 23.95 0.76 4.76
N VAL A 119 24.03 1.48 5.86
CA VAL A 119 22.87 2.08 6.54
C VAL A 119 22.97 3.59 6.45
N LEU A 120 21.92 4.23 5.95
CA LEU A 120 21.76 5.68 5.96
C LEU A 120 20.96 6.07 7.21
N LEU A 121 21.51 6.97 8.00
CA LEU A 121 20.83 7.62 9.12
C LEU A 121 20.20 8.91 8.62
N THR A 122 18.92 9.10 8.84
CA THR A 122 18.21 10.35 8.58
C THR A 122 17.68 10.89 9.89
N ILE A 123 18.11 12.08 10.28
CA ILE A 123 17.74 12.75 11.51
C ILE A 123 16.81 13.89 11.16
N LYS A 124 15.69 13.97 11.84
CA LYS A 124 14.74 15.07 11.70
C LYS A 124 14.63 15.82 13.03
N THR A 125 14.90 17.10 12.97
CA THR A 125 14.76 18.02 14.10
C THR A 125 13.66 19.01 13.77
N ALA A 126 12.69 19.18 14.67
CA ALA A 126 11.61 20.14 14.49
C ALA A 126 12.18 21.56 14.34
N ASP A 127 11.79 22.23 13.28
CA ASP A 127 12.05 23.66 13.09
C ASP A 127 10.75 24.43 13.40
N MET A 128 10.74 25.09 14.54
CA MET A 128 9.60 25.86 15.01
C MET A 128 9.57 27.28 14.44
N SER A 129 10.56 27.67 13.61
CA SER A 129 10.62 29.00 13.04
C SER A 129 9.75 29.13 11.78
N GLY A 130 8.66 29.87 11.88
CA GLY A 130 7.95 30.43 10.71
C GLY A 130 6.69 29.71 10.28
N VAL A 131 6.00 28.97 11.15
CA VAL A 131 4.72 28.35 10.81
C VAL A 131 3.57 29.21 11.31
N SER A 132 2.90 29.89 10.39
CA SER A 132 1.64 30.57 10.65
C SER A 132 0.45 29.69 10.27
N ASN A 133 -0.49 29.55 11.20
CA ASN A 133 -1.88 29.16 11.02
C ASN A 133 -2.15 27.89 10.18
N ARG A 134 -1.89 26.71 10.74
CA ARG A 134 -2.44 25.45 10.24
C ARG A 134 -3.33 24.84 11.29
N VAL A 135 -4.62 24.86 11.05
CA VAL A 135 -5.57 24.14 11.90
C VAL A 135 -5.69 22.70 11.38
N THR A 136 -4.98 21.80 12.03
CA THR A 136 -5.24 20.36 11.83
C THR A 136 -6.19 19.93 12.94
N LEU A 137 -7.37 19.45 12.57
CA LEU A 137 -8.30 18.85 13.50
C LEU A 137 -7.79 17.46 13.93
N ASP A 138 -8.38 16.92 14.97
CA ASP A 138 -8.19 15.50 15.31
C ASP A 138 -8.57 14.65 14.09
N SER A 139 -7.66 13.79 13.66
CA SER A 139 -7.84 12.93 12.48
C SER A 139 -9.06 12.01 12.59
N ASN A 140 -9.47 11.64 13.81
CA ASN A 140 -10.69 10.86 14.03
C ASN A 140 -11.95 11.54 13.49
N ILE A 141 -11.97 12.87 13.38
CA ILE A 141 -13.08 13.62 12.76
C ILE A 141 -13.22 13.28 11.28
N CYS A 142 -12.09 13.01 10.62
CA CYS A 142 -12.04 12.70 9.18
C CYS A 142 -12.24 11.22 8.86
N LYS A 143 -12.32 10.35 9.85
CA LYS A 143 -12.68 8.94 9.67
C LYS A 143 -14.16 8.86 9.31
N ILE A 144 -14.46 8.78 8.01
CA ILE A 144 -15.83 8.52 7.55
C ILE A 144 -16.18 7.06 7.77
N GLU A 145 -17.44 6.81 8.12
CA GLU A 145 -17.89 5.47 8.45
C GLU A 145 -18.31 4.68 7.22
N GLU A 146 -18.02 3.38 7.22
CA GLU A 146 -18.49 2.44 6.22
C GLU A 146 -20.02 2.44 6.16
N ASN A 147 -20.56 2.76 5.01
CA ASN A 147 -22.00 2.84 4.77
C ASN A 147 -22.37 2.33 3.37
N SER A 148 -21.60 1.38 2.84
CA SER A 148 -21.92 0.79 1.55
C SER A 148 -23.20 -0.05 1.66
N ARG A 149 -24.15 0.21 0.78
CA ARG A 149 -25.36 -0.61 0.66
C ARG A 149 -25.05 -2.01 0.12
N ALA A 150 -23.91 -2.15 -0.54
CA ALA A 150 -23.47 -3.42 -1.08
C ALA A 150 -23.03 -4.38 0.02
N ARG A 151 -22.56 -3.85 1.19
CA ARG A 151 -22.02 -4.69 2.25
C ARG A 151 -22.07 -3.98 3.60
N LYS A 152 -23.02 -4.36 4.42
CA LYS A 152 -22.83 -4.24 5.86
C LYS A 152 -21.97 -5.41 6.33
N ILE A 153 -21.10 -5.16 7.29
CA ILE A 153 -20.36 -6.25 7.97
C ILE A 153 -21.35 -7.32 8.39
N GLY A 154 -21.27 -8.51 7.79
CA GLY A 154 -22.20 -9.62 8.02
C GLY A 154 -23.29 -9.84 6.96
N ASP A 155 -23.41 -8.98 5.95
CA ASP A 155 -24.31 -9.24 4.83
C ASP A 155 -23.75 -10.34 3.91
N PRO A 156 -24.62 -11.14 3.25
CA PRO A 156 -24.18 -12.10 2.25
C PRO A 156 -23.40 -11.38 1.14
N VAL A 157 -22.29 -11.96 0.73
CA VAL A 157 -21.51 -11.47 -0.41
C VAL A 157 -22.34 -11.61 -1.69
N PRO A 158 -22.38 -10.62 -2.59
CA PRO A 158 -23.04 -10.77 -3.88
C PRO A 158 -22.56 -12.01 -4.64
N ASN A 159 -23.47 -12.69 -5.34
CA ASN A 159 -23.21 -13.98 -5.99
C ASN A 159 -22.01 -14.02 -6.94
N PHE A 160 -21.54 -12.90 -7.45
CA PHE A 160 -20.34 -12.86 -8.31
C PHE A 160 -19.03 -12.84 -7.53
N LEU A 161 -19.09 -12.58 -6.22
CA LEU A 161 -17.95 -12.62 -5.31
C LEU A 161 -17.98 -13.84 -4.39
N GLY A 162 -18.84 -14.84 -4.70
CA GLY A 162 -19.00 -16.04 -3.91
C GLY A 162 -19.77 -15.87 -2.60
N GLU A 163 -20.11 -16.96 -1.95
CA GLU A 163 -20.67 -16.95 -0.61
C GLU A 163 -19.58 -16.55 0.40
N ALA A 164 -20.00 -15.96 1.51
CA ALA A 164 -19.08 -15.63 2.60
C ALA A 164 -18.23 -16.86 2.94
N ASP A 165 -16.95 -16.71 2.91
CA ASP A 165 -15.99 -17.73 3.34
C ASP A 165 -16.49 -18.37 4.63
N ILE A 166 -16.54 -19.71 4.64
CA ILE A 166 -16.96 -20.50 5.83
C ILE A 166 -16.21 -20.08 7.11
N ARG A 167 -15.07 -19.42 7.00
CA ARG A 167 -14.24 -18.89 8.08
C ARG A 167 -14.59 -17.43 8.42
N GLY A 168 -15.54 -16.83 7.73
CA GLY A 168 -15.95 -15.43 7.94
C GLY A 168 -14.92 -14.39 7.50
N ARG A 169 -13.96 -14.75 6.64
CA ARG A 169 -12.90 -13.84 6.16
C ARG A 169 -13.43 -12.67 5.36
N TYR A 170 -14.45 -12.90 4.54
CA TYR A 170 -15.00 -11.92 3.63
C TYR A 170 -16.34 -11.36 4.13
N LYS A 171 -16.43 -10.98 5.38
CA LYS A 171 -17.60 -10.27 5.90
C LYS A 171 -17.71 -8.83 5.40
N GLY A 172 -17.16 -8.57 4.22
CA GLY A 172 -17.16 -7.29 3.54
C GLY A 172 -15.85 -6.55 3.74
N ASN A 173 -15.10 -6.36 2.64
CA ASN A 173 -13.95 -5.47 2.66
C ASN A 173 -14.45 -4.05 2.83
N ALA A 174 -14.26 -3.48 4.01
CA ALA A 174 -14.65 -2.11 4.30
C ALA A 174 -13.85 -1.14 3.43
N THR A 175 -14.55 -0.21 2.80
CA THR A 175 -13.93 0.86 1.99
C THR A 175 -13.71 2.13 2.81
N ALA A 176 -14.23 2.15 4.04
CA ALA A 176 -14.11 3.20 5.03
C ALA A 176 -14.03 2.61 6.45
N PHE A 177 -13.99 3.45 7.47
CA PHE A 177 -13.79 3.01 8.85
C PHE A 177 -15.03 2.39 9.48
N PRO A 178 -14.89 1.40 10.37
CA PRO A 178 -13.61 0.75 10.72
C PRO A 178 -13.15 -0.24 9.66
N PHE A 179 -11.84 -0.51 9.61
CA PHE A 179 -11.28 -1.58 8.79
C PHE A 179 -11.88 -2.94 9.18
N ALA A 180 -12.19 -3.76 8.19
CA ALA A 180 -12.71 -5.10 8.40
C ALA A 180 -11.56 -6.12 8.30
N PRO A 181 -11.05 -6.63 9.44
CA PRO A 181 -9.94 -7.58 9.43
C PRO A 181 -10.36 -8.93 8.84
N THR A 182 -9.42 -9.61 8.21
CA THR A 182 -9.53 -11.00 7.76
C THR A 182 -8.92 -11.96 8.78
N ALA A 183 -8.70 -13.21 8.39
CA ALA A 183 -7.99 -14.17 9.22
C ALA A 183 -6.48 -13.88 9.31
N LEU A 184 -5.92 -13.20 8.29
CA LEU A 184 -4.51 -12.81 8.30
C LEU A 184 -4.31 -11.51 9.09
N PRO A 185 -3.19 -11.38 9.80
CA PRO A 185 -2.86 -10.15 10.49
C PRO A 185 -2.52 -9.04 9.49
N ILE A 186 -3.06 -7.85 9.70
CA ILE A 186 -2.73 -6.67 8.89
C ILE A 186 -1.41 -6.01 9.34
N MET A 187 -0.85 -6.43 10.45
CA MET A 187 0.42 -5.97 11.02
C MET A 187 1.15 -7.15 11.65
N GLY A 188 2.47 -7.05 11.75
CA GLY A 188 3.33 -8.11 12.29
C GLY A 188 4.03 -8.89 11.19
N GLU A 189 4.06 -10.20 11.30
CA GLU A 189 4.77 -11.10 10.39
C GLU A 189 3.77 -12.07 9.78
N ILE A 190 3.93 -12.36 8.48
CA ILE A 190 3.18 -13.40 7.75
C ILE A 190 4.20 -14.29 7.05
N ASP A 191 4.10 -15.59 7.28
CA ASP A 191 4.96 -16.58 6.64
C ASP A 191 4.35 -17.01 5.30
N VAL A 192 5.14 -16.81 4.22
CA VAL A 192 4.74 -17.04 2.83
C VAL A 192 5.65 -18.06 2.20
N ALA A 193 5.12 -19.08 1.54
CA ALA A 193 5.89 -20.01 0.74
C ALA A 193 5.83 -19.67 -0.76
N LEU A 194 6.96 -19.73 -1.46
CA LEU A 194 7.01 -19.79 -2.92
C LEU A 194 7.46 -21.19 -3.32
N ILE A 195 6.56 -21.96 -3.90
CA ILE A 195 6.76 -23.34 -4.30
C ILE A 195 6.91 -23.41 -5.82
N TYR A 196 8.04 -23.92 -6.28
CA TYR A 196 8.31 -24.12 -7.69
C TYR A 196 7.80 -25.49 -8.12
N VAL A 197 6.92 -25.52 -9.12
CA VAL A 197 6.38 -26.75 -9.70
C VAL A 197 6.61 -26.80 -11.20
N ASP A 198 6.85 -27.99 -11.74
CA ASP A 198 7.04 -28.22 -13.16
C ASP A 198 6.46 -29.56 -13.62
N TRP A 199 6.53 -29.85 -14.92
CA TRP A 199 6.06 -31.08 -15.54
C TRP A 199 7.14 -31.72 -16.38
N ALA A 200 7.03 -33.03 -16.64
CA ALA A 200 8.02 -33.76 -17.42
C ALA A 200 8.15 -33.20 -18.87
N ASP A 201 7.04 -32.78 -19.44
CA ASP A 201 6.95 -32.18 -20.77
C ASP A 201 7.23 -30.66 -20.77
N ASN A 202 7.31 -30.05 -19.59
CA ASN A 202 7.57 -28.64 -19.41
C ASN A 202 8.44 -28.40 -18.16
N PRO A 203 9.73 -28.81 -18.21
CA PRO A 203 10.62 -28.75 -17.05
C PRO A 203 11.02 -27.31 -16.71
N GLY A 204 11.07 -27.02 -15.43
CA GLY A 204 11.62 -25.78 -14.90
C GLY A 204 13.14 -25.68 -15.12
N ASN A 205 13.63 -24.48 -15.11
CA ASN A 205 15.06 -24.19 -15.30
C ASN A 205 15.56 -23.13 -14.31
N LYS A 206 16.88 -22.96 -14.26
CA LYS A 206 17.50 -22.00 -13.34
C LYS A 206 17.17 -20.53 -13.64
N ILE A 207 16.95 -20.17 -14.88
CA ILE A 207 16.64 -18.77 -15.26
C ILE A 207 15.29 -18.39 -14.73
N ASP A 208 14.30 -19.27 -14.85
CA ASP A 208 12.96 -19.05 -14.33
C ASP A 208 12.97 -19.05 -12.80
N TYR A 209 13.72 -19.96 -12.19
CA TYR A 209 13.92 -19.98 -10.75
C TYR A 209 14.47 -18.62 -10.23
N ASP A 210 15.56 -18.14 -10.82
CA ASP A 210 16.18 -16.87 -10.41
C ASP A 210 15.23 -15.67 -10.64
N TYR A 211 14.41 -15.73 -11.69
CA TYR A 211 13.41 -14.70 -11.99
C TYR A 211 12.37 -14.61 -10.88
N TYR A 212 11.75 -15.70 -10.46
CA TYR A 212 10.76 -15.68 -9.39
C TYR A 212 11.37 -15.33 -8.03
N GLN A 213 12.61 -15.72 -7.77
CA GLN A 213 13.36 -15.26 -6.59
C GLN A 213 13.48 -13.73 -6.54
N GLU A 214 13.57 -13.08 -7.69
CA GLU A 214 13.56 -11.62 -7.75
C GLU A 214 12.15 -11.05 -7.52
N GLN A 215 11.12 -11.70 -8.05
CA GLN A 215 9.73 -11.25 -7.89
C GLN A 215 9.30 -11.19 -6.42
N VAL A 216 9.57 -12.22 -5.64
CA VAL A 216 9.19 -12.23 -4.22
C VAL A 216 9.96 -11.22 -3.36
N LYS A 217 11.13 -10.75 -3.81
CA LYS A 217 11.80 -9.62 -3.15
C LYS A 217 11.05 -8.31 -3.33
N PHE A 218 10.51 -8.08 -4.54
CA PHE A 218 9.68 -6.91 -4.79
C PHE A 218 8.40 -6.95 -3.97
N PHE A 219 7.78 -8.13 -3.86
CA PHE A 219 6.61 -8.36 -3.06
C PHE A 219 6.85 -8.04 -1.57
N ASP A 220 7.90 -8.60 -0.98
CA ASP A 220 8.26 -8.34 0.41
C ASP A 220 8.60 -6.86 0.66
N ASP A 221 9.45 -6.27 -0.19
CA ASP A 221 9.81 -4.85 -0.08
C ASP A 221 8.59 -3.92 -0.21
N PHE A 222 7.61 -4.30 -1.03
CA PHE A 222 6.40 -3.50 -1.23
C PHE A 222 5.59 -3.40 0.06
N TYR A 223 5.25 -4.53 0.67
CA TYR A 223 4.46 -4.53 1.91
C TYR A 223 5.19 -3.85 3.06
N TRP A 224 6.47 -4.09 3.17
CA TRP A 224 7.30 -3.40 4.14
C TRP A 224 7.29 -1.87 3.97
N MET A 225 7.37 -1.38 2.75
CA MET A 225 7.28 0.04 2.45
C MET A 225 5.85 0.57 2.66
N ALA A 226 4.84 -0.10 2.10
CA ALA A 226 3.46 0.36 2.13
C ALA A 226 2.88 0.41 3.55
N SER A 227 3.29 -0.53 4.40
CA SER A 227 2.87 -0.58 5.81
C SER A 227 3.72 0.26 6.75
N GLU A 228 4.68 1.00 6.26
CA GLU A 228 5.64 1.75 7.07
C GLU A 228 6.39 0.88 8.10
N ASN A 229 6.79 -0.30 7.66
CA ASN A 229 7.48 -1.32 8.45
C ASN A 229 6.62 -2.00 9.54
N LYS A 230 5.30 -1.94 9.41
CA LYS A 230 4.39 -2.59 10.36
C LYS A 230 4.02 -4.01 9.95
N LEU A 231 4.17 -4.36 8.67
CA LEU A 231 3.92 -5.70 8.13
C LEU A 231 5.17 -6.23 7.43
N GLU A 232 5.60 -7.43 7.79
CA GLU A 232 6.72 -8.15 7.18
C GLU A 232 6.22 -9.46 6.55
N MET A 233 6.54 -9.66 5.26
CA MET A 233 6.29 -10.92 4.55
C MET A 233 7.54 -11.79 4.63
N LYS A 234 7.51 -12.86 5.42
CA LYS A 234 8.61 -13.82 5.55
C LYS A 234 8.53 -14.87 4.45
N VAL A 235 9.14 -14.57 3.30
CA VAL A 235 9.07 -15.49 2.18
C VAL A 235 10.11 -16.60 2.29
N GLN A 236 9.65 -17.83 2.36
CA GLN A 236 10.44 -19.06 2.20
C GLN A 236 10.23 -19.57 0.78
N THR A 237 11.29 -20.01 0.14
CA THR A 237 11.21 -20.53 -1.24
C THR A 237 11.72 -21.95 -1.29
N SER A 238 11.05 -22.82 -2.04
CA SER A 238 11.60 -24.14 -2.30
C SER A 238 12.96 -24.03 -3.00
N ASP A 239 13.88 -24.91 -2.71
CA ASP A 239 15.25 -24.89 -3.24
C ASP A 239 15.36 -25.56 -4.63
N LYS A 240 14.30 -26.18 -5.09
CA LYS A 240 14.20 -26.90 -6.34
C LYS A 240 12.80 -26.82 -6.96
N TRP A 241 12.69 -27.28 -8.18
CA TRP A 241 11.43 -27.57 -8.86
C TRP A 241 10.87 -28.90 -8.38
N PHE A 242 9.62 -28.93 -7.97
CA PHE A 242 8.88 -30.14 -7.66
C PHE A 242 8.13 -30.62 -8.89
N ARG A 243 8.34 -31.88 -9.25
CA ARG A 243 7.75 -32.48 -10.46
C ARG A 243 6.33 -32.95 -10.17
N ILE A 244 5.34 -32.31 -10.84
CA ILE A 244 3.96 -32.79 -10.85
C ILE A 244 3.82 -33.96 -11.83
N ASP A 245 3.15 -35.03 -11.42
CA ASP A 245 2.81 -36.15 -12.29
C ASP A 245 1.75 -35.74 -13.32
N GLY A 246 1.93 -36.15 -14.57
CA GLY A 246 1.07 -35.78 -15.69
C GLY A 246 1.74 -34.78 -16.63
N SER A 247 0.99 -34.30 -17.60
CA SER A 247 1.43 -33.29 -18.57
C SER A 247 0.97 -31.89 -18.14
N TYR A 248 1.64 -30.86 -18.59
CA TYR A 248 1.22 -29.49 -18.38
C TYR A 248 -0.23 -29.26 -18.85
N GLU A 249 -0.61 -29.85 -20.00
CA GLU A 249 -1.96 -29.67 -20.59
C GLU A 249 -3.07 -30.28 -19.71
N ASP A 250 -2.78 -31.27 -18.88
CA ASP A 250 -3.78 -31.89 -18.00
C ASP A 250 -4.31 -30.91 -16.94
N PHE A 251 -3.56 -29.85 -16.63
CA PHE A 251 -3.86 -28.89 -15.58
C PHE A 251 -4.30 -27.52 -16.14
N THR A 252 -4.15 -27.27 -17.44
CA THR A 252 -4.52 -25.97 -18.01
C THR A 252 -6.00 -25.81 -18.16
N LEU A 253 -6.49 -24.58 -17.93
CA LEU A 253 -7.85 -24.16 -18.22
C LEU A 253 -7.87 -23.26 -19.44
N THR A 254 -8.83 -23.45 -20.32
CA THR A 254 -9.15 -22.47 -21.35
C THR A 254 -9.89 -21.28 -20.73
N PHE A 255 -9.83 -20.13 -21.39
CA PHE A 255 -10.61 -18.96 -20.96
C PHE A 255 -12.10 -19.23 -20.85
N GLU A 256 -12.65 -20.07 -21.75
CA GLU A 256 -14.06 -20.45 -21.74
C GLU A 256 -14.41 -21.34 -20.55
N GLU A 257 -13.55 -22.30 -20.20
CA GLU A 257 -13.72 -23.14 -19.02
C GLU A 257 -13.68 -22.32 -17.74
N GLU A 258 -12.73 -21.40 -17.62
CA GLU A 258 -12.61 -20.52 -16.46
C GLU A 258 -13.81 -19.58 -16.31
N ALA A 259 -14.32 -19.04 -17.41
CA ALA A 259 -15.50 -18.16 -17.43
C ALA A 259 -16.82 -18.87 -17.09
N GLN A 260 -16.88 -20.20 -17.22
CA GLN A 260 -18.10 -20.99 -16.95
C GLN A 260 -18.33 -21.30 -15.47
N ARG A 261 -17.50 -20.85 -14.55
CA ARG A 261 -17.58 -21.12 -13.10
C ARG A 261 -17.67 -22.60 -12.73
N GLY A 262 -17.16 -23.46 -13.61
CA GLY A 262 -17.11 -24.92 -13.40
C GLY A 262 -15.70 -25.46 -13.16
N GLU A 263 -14.72 -24.60 -13.20
CA GLU A 263 -13.29 -24.94 -13.15
C GLU A 263 -12.75 -25.23 -11.75
N ALA A 264 -13.49 -24.90 -10.70
CA ALA A 264 -13.03 -25.12 -9.33
C ALA A 264 -12.52 -26.54 -9.06
N PRO A 265 -13.18 -27.61 -9.54
CA PRO A 265 -12.64 -28.96 -9.41
C PRO A 265 -11.30 -29.17 -10.13
N LYS A 266 -11.08 -28.53 -11.29
CA LYS A 266 -9.81 -28.61 -12.02
C LYS A 266 -8.70 -27.86 -11.31
N LYS A 267 -9.01 -26.70 -10.73
CA LYS A 267 -8.07 -25.96 -9.90
C LYS A 267 -7.61 -26.77 -8.68
N GLN A 268 -8.55 -27.43 -8.01
CA GLN A 268 -8.20 -28.33 -6.92
C GLN A 268 -7.28 -29.46 -7.38
N VAL A 269 -7.51 -30.05 -8.54
CA VAL A 269 -6.64 -31.11 -9.08
C VAL A 269 -5.20 -30.61 -9.22
N PHE A 270 -5.01 -29.37 -9.71
CA PHE A 270 -3.68 -28.76 -9.77
C PHE A 270 -3.07 -28.58 -8.38
N TYR A 271 -3.81 -27.99 -7.46
CA TYR A 271 -3.31 -27.71 -6.12
C TYR A 271 -3.01 -28.98 -5.33
N ASP A 272 -3.87 -29.98 -5.43
CA ASP A 272 -3.63 -31.28 -4.81
C ASP A 272 -2.35 -31.95 -5.37
N ALA A 273 -2.15 -31.86 -6.69
CA ALA A 273 -0.96 -32.39 -7.34
C ALA A 273 0.31 -31.61 -6.95
N ALA A 274 0.22 -30.28 -6.86
CA ALA A 274 1.33 -29.44 -6.46
C ALA A 274 1.74 -29.67 -4.99
N VAL A 275 0.76 -29.81 -4.09
CA VAL A 275 1.00 -30.17 -2.69
C VAL A 275 1.59 -31.58 -2.60
N ALA A 276 0.98 -32.58 -3.26
CA ALA A 276 1.50 -33.94 -3.24
C ALA A 276 2.96 -34.04 -3.72
N ALA A 277 3.37 -33.17 -4.65
CA ALA A 277 4.73 -33.13 -5.13
C ALA A 277 5.71 -32.43 -4.17
N SER A 278 5.25 -31.43 -3.40
CA SER A 278 6.12 -30.58 -2.57
C SER A 278 6.12 -30.96 -1.08
N ASP A 279 4.99 -31.38 -0.54
CA ASP A 279 4.76 -31.65 0.88
C ASP A 279 5.76 -32.65 1.53
N PRO A 280 6.19 -33.72 0.85
CA PRO A 280 7.16 -34.64 1.44
C PRO A 280 8.54 -34.05 1.73
N GLU A 281 8.86 -32.87 1.18
CA GLU A 281 10.19 -32.26 1.24
C GLU A 281 10.17 -30.78 1.63
N PHE A 282 9.00 -30.16 1.77
CA PHE A 282 8.84 -28.75 2.15
C PHE A 282 7.96 -28.65 3.40
N ASP A 283 8.46 -28.01 4.44
CA ASP A 283 7.77 -27.83 5.74
C ASP A 283 6.77 -26.67 5.66
N PHE A 284 5.49 -26.96 5.76
CA PHE A 284 4.38 -25.99 5.73
C PHE A 284 3.89 -25.59 7.13
N THR A 285 4.57 -25.97 8.22
CA THR A 285 4.08 -25.80 9.61
C THR A 285 3.59 -24.39 9.91
N ASP A 286 4.36 -23.36 9.56
CA ASP A 286 4.04 -21.96 9.88
C ASP A 286 3.55 -21.18 8.67
N ILE A 287 3.40 -21.81 7.50
CA ILE A 287 3.04 -21.13 6.25
C ILE A 287 1.57 -20.72 6.26
N GLU A 288 1.31 -19.46 6.01
CA GLU A 288 -0.04 -18.88 5.95
C GLU A 288 -0.50 -18.62 4.52
N ILE A 289 0.45 -18.32 3.61
CA ILE A 289 0.18 -18.05 2.20
C ILE A 289 1.11 -18.89 1.33
N VAL A 290 0.58 -19.49 0.27
CA VAL A 290 1.39 -20.23 -0.71
C VAL A 290 1.27 -19.62 -2.10
N PHE A 291 2.41 -19.33 -2.70
CA PHE A 291 2.53 -18.99 -4.11
C PHE A 291 3.09 -20.19 -4.87
N PHE A 292 2.46 -20.54 -5.98
CA PHE A 292 3.02 -21.51 -6.93
C PHE A 292 3.63 -20.80 -8.12
N ALA A 293 4.85 -21.16 -8.47
CA ALA A 293 5.55 -20.68 -9.65
C ALA A 293 5.83 -21.85 -10.60
N PHE A 294 5.65 -21.61 -11.88
CA PHE A 294 5.92 -22.59 -12.95
C PHE A 294 6.81 -22.01 -14.04
N PRO A 295 7.31 -22.86 -14.97
CA PRO A 295 8.18 -22.39 -16.05
C PRO A 295 7.59 -21.20 -16.80
N ARG A 296 8.40 -20.20 -17.07
CA ARG A 296 7.97 -18.94 -17.70
C ARG A 296 7.30 -19.17 -19.06
N GLY A 297 6.35 -18.32 -19.38
CA GLY A 297 5.53 -18.43 -20.58
C GLY A 297 4.42 -19.47 -20.47
N LYS A 298 4.22 -20.02 -19.27
CA LYS A 298 3.13 -20.94 -18.96
C LYS A 298 2.20 -20.33 -17.90
N SER A 299 0.94 -20.71 -17.98
CA SER A 299 -0.07 -20.38 -16.99
C SER A 299 -1.05 -21.54 -16.88
N VAL A 300 -1.38 -21.93 -15.67
CA VAL A 300 -2.39 -22.97 -15.44
C VAL A 300 -3.79 -22.36 -15.51
N PHE A 301 -3.91 -21.11 -15.04
CA PHE A 301 -5.16 -20.35 -15.02
C PHE A 301 -4.98 -19.01 -15.73
N PHE A 302 -6.07 -18.49 -16.31
CA PHE A 302 -6.09 -17.15 -16.89
C PHE A 302 -6.11 -16.05 -15.82
N HIS A 303 -6.84 -16.28 -14.74
CA HIS A 303 -6.94 -15.39 -13.61
C HIS A 303 -6.44 -16.12 -12.37
N GLY A 304 -5.15 -16.11 -12.17
CA GLY A 304 -4.54 -16.76 -11.02
C GLY A 304 -4.61 -15.87 -9.79
N GLY A 305 -5.68 -15.93 -9.03
CA GLY A 305 -5.81 -15.16 -7.81
C GLY A 305 -6.39 -15.98 -6.64
N PRO A 306 -6.24 -15.49 -5.41
CA PRO A 306 -6.76 -16.14 -4.19
C PRO A 306 -8.28 -16.20 -4.17
N HIS A 307 -8.94 -15.37 -4.97
CA HIS A 307 -10.38 -15.35 -5.12
C HIS A 307 -10.95 -16.72 -5.45
N GLU A 308 -10.19 -17.52 -6.15
CA GLU A 308 -10.56 -18.80 -6.64
C GLU A 308 -10.75 -19.85 -5.55
N PHE A 309 -10.08 -19.68 -4.42
CA PHE A 309 -10.30 -20.49 -3.24
C PHE A 309 -11.49 -20.01 -2.40
N ASN A 310 -11.80 -18.73 -2.46
CA ASN A 310 -12.64 -18.10 -1.45
C ASN A 310 -14.04 -17.75 -1.95
N PHE A 311 -14.27 -17.65 -3.27
CA PHE A 311 -15.52 -17.09 -3.78
C PHE A 311 -16.50 -18.11 -4.29
N ASP A 312 -16.07 -19.04 -5.11
CA ASP A 312 -16.94 -20.01 -5.75
C ASP A 312 -16.78 -21.42 -5.19
N TRP A 313 -15.81 -21.62 -4.27
CA TRP A 313 -15.43 -22.94 -3.87
C TRP A 313 -14.63 -22.92 -2.57
N ASN A 314 -15.04 -23.72 -1.60
CA ASN A 314 -14.43 -23.84 -0.29
C ASN A 314 -13.16 -24.72 -0.30
N GLY A 315 -12.27 -24.49 -1.26
CA GLY A 315 -11.04 -25.24 -1.36
C GLY A 315 -9.96 -24.75 -0.39
N TYR A 316 -8.98 -25.58 -0.18
CA TYR A 316 -7.79 -25.30 0.61
C TYR A 316 -6.66 -26.24 0.18
N LEU A 317 -5.43 -25.85 0.47
CA LEU A 317 -4.29 -26.74 0.34
C LEU A 317 -4.26 -27.62 1.59
N LYS A 318 -4.27 -28.91 1.39
CA LYS A 318 -4.18 -29.89 2.48
C LYS A 318 -2.76 -30.42 2.53
N THR A 319 -1.97 -29.91 3.45
CA THR A 319 -0.61 -30.42 3.72
C THR A 319 -0.62 -31.39 4.90
N GLU A 320 0.50 -32.08 5.14
CA GLU A 320 0.63 -32.96 6.30
C GLU A 320 0.53 -32.21 7.63
N GLU A 321 0.97 -30.93 7.66
CA GLU A 321 1.00 -30.13 8.87
C GLU A 321 -0.29 -29.35 9.11
N ARG A 322 -0.90 -28.79 8.06
CA ARG A 322 -2.07 -27.91 8.22
C ARG A 322 -2.86 -27.69 6.93
N ASP A 323 -4.07 -27.17 7.08
CA ASP A 323 -4.85 -26.65 5.96
C ASP A 323 -4.44 -25.18 5.71
N ILE A 324 -4.09 -24.86 4.45
CA ILE A 324 -3.73 -23.49 4.02
C ILE A 324 -4.79 -23.00 3.03
N TYR A 325 -5.31 -21.85 3.32
CA TYR A 325 -6.47 -21.31 2.60
C TYR A 325 -6.13 -20.14 1.68
N ASP A 326 -4.97 -19.49 1.85
CA ASP A 326 -4.55 -18.35 1.06
C ASP A 326 -3.45 -18.78 0.11
N THR A 327 -3.78 -18.80 -1.18
CA THR A 327 -2.87 -19.23 -2.23
C THR A 327 -3.12 -18.45 -3.50
N THR A 328 -2.10 -18.35 -4.33
CA THR A 328 -2.20 -17.85 -5.70
C THR A 328 -1.18 -18.51 -6.60
N ALA A 329 -1.53 -18.69 -7.85
CA ALA A 329 -0.68 -19.27 -8.87
C ALA A 329 -0.69 -18.39 -10.13
N PRO A 330 -0.26 -17.12 -10.06
CA PRO A 330 -0.21 -16.27 -11.23
C PRO A 330 0.86 -16.77 -12.17
N GLY A 331 0.46 -17.21 -13.34
CA GLY A 331 1.39 -17.50 -14.43
C GLY A 331 1.91 -16.22 -15.07
N ASP A 332 2.76 -16.41 -16.08
CA ASP A 332 3.24 -15.32 -16.97
C ASP A 332 2.13 -14.81 -17.92
N TRP A 333 0.86 -15.01 -17.57
CA TRP A 333 -0.25 -14.63 -18.44
C TRP A 333 -0.22 -13.13 -18.78
N PHE A 334 0.07 -12.31 -17.81
CA PHE A 334 0.18 -10.86 -18.00
C PHE A 334 1.32 -10.46 -18.95
N LEU A 335 2.39 -11.22 -19.04
CA LEU A 335 3.45 -11.02 -20.02
C LEU A 335 2.99 -11.37 -21.43
N ASN A 336 2.14 -12.39 -21.58
CA ASN A 336 1.63 -12.83 -22.88
C ASN A 336 0.49 -11.95 -23.41
N SER A 337 -0.25 -11.26 -22.55
CA SER A 337 -1.33 -10.35 -22.96
C SER A 337 -0.86 -8.98 -23.43
N GLY A 338 0.47 -8.75 -23.52
CA GLY A 338 1.08 -7.48 -23.92
C GLY A 338 1.15 -6.46 -22.79
N GLY A 339 0.88 -6.86 -21.56
CA GLY A 339 1.15 -6.09 -20.36
C GLY A 339 2.56 -6.36 -19.85
N ASP A 340 3.30 -5.33 -19.46
CA ASP A 340 4.59 -5.43 -18.76
C ASP A 340 4.36 -5.63 -17.26
N GLU A 341 3.54 -6.61 -16.87
CA GLU A 341 3.18 -6.82 -15.48
C GLU A 341 3.91 -8.02 -14.90
N PRO A 342 4.97 -7.78 -14.13
CA PRO A 342 5.72 -8.85 -13.49
C PRO A 342 4.89 -9.51 -12.37
N PRO A 343 5.08 -10.80 -12.07
CA PRO A 343 4.30 -11.56 -11.09
C PRO A 343 4.17 -10.91 -9.71
N TRP A 344 5.19 -10.18 -9.24
CA TRP A 344 5.14 -9.54 -7.94
C TRP A 344 3.97 -8.54 -7.79
N VAL A 345 3.54 -7.92 -8.89
CA VAL A 345 2.44 -6.96 -8.89
C VAL A 345 1.12 -7.67 -8.58
N ASN A 346 0.94 -8.85 -9.17
CA ASN A 346 -0.19 -9.71 -8.85
C ASN A 346 -0.12 -10.22 -7.41
N TYR A 347 1.03 -10.72 -6.95
CA TYR A 347 1.20 -11.13 -5.54
C TYR A 347 0.78 -10.02 -4.57
N VAL A 348 1.19 -8.78 -4.83
CA VAL A 348 0.79 -7.63 -4.00
C VAL A 348 -0.71 -7.39 -4.04
N HIS A 349 -1.31 -7.41 -5.22
CA HIS A 349 -2.74 -7.16 -5.38
C HIS A 349 -3.57 -8.22 -4.66
N GLU A 350 -3.29 -9.49 -4.92
CA GLU A 350 -4.08 -10.59 -4.39
C GLU A 350 -3.90 -10.74 -2.87
N VAL A 351 -2.67 -10.60 -2.37
CA VAL A 351 -2.44 -10.60 -0.92
C VAL A 351 -3.11 -9.39 -0.25
N GLY A 352 -3.20 -8.25 -0.94
CA GLY A 352 -4.01 -7.12 -0.47
C GLY A 352 -5.45 -7.54 -0.14
N HIS A 353 -6.06 -8.35 -1.00
CA HIS A 353 -7.40 -8.90 -0.75
C HIS A 353 -7.42 -9.91 0.39
N MET A 354 -6.43 -10.79 0.49
CA MET A 354 -6.28 -11.71 1.63
C MET A 354 -6.18 -10.97 2.96
N LEU A 355 -5.56 -9.80 2.97
CA LEU A 355 -5.45 -8.91 4.14
C LEU A 355 -6.74 -8.11 4.42
N GLY A 356 -7.74 -8.17 3.55
CA GLY A 356 -9.00 -7.43 3.69
C GLY A 356 -9.01 -6.06 3.02
N ILE A 357 -7.98 -5.70 2.25
CA ILE A 357 -7.95 -4.44 1.51
C ILE A 357 -8.91 -4.52 0.32
N PRO A 358 -9.84 -3.55 0.18
CA PRO A 358 -10.89 -3.61 -0.82
C PRO A 358 -10.37 -3.34 -2.24
N HIS A 359 -11.02 -3.94 -3.23
CA HIS A 359 -10.78 -3.62 -4.63
C HIS A 359 -11.28 -2.21 -4.97
N GLN A 360 -10.45 -1.43 -5.65
CA GLN A 360 -10.73 -0.02 -5.93
C GLN A 360 -11.26 0.23 -7.35
N ALA A 361 -11.25 -0.78 -8.22
CA ALA A 361 -11.85 -0.70 -9.55
C ALA A 361 -13.37 -0.56 -9.47
N ASN A 362 -13.99 -0.10 -10.55
CA ASN A 362 -15.44 -0.12 -10.71
C ASN A 362 -15.81 -1.26 -11.66
N GLU A 363 -16.14 -2.41 -11.12
CA GLU A 363 -16.48 -3.61 -11.89
C GLU A 363 -17.96 -3.71 -12.23
N ASP A 364 -18.83 -3.04 -11.48
CA ASP A 364 -20.29 -3.11 -11.67
C ASP A 364 -20.75 -2.68 -13.08
N ASN A 365 -19.94 -1.87 -13.77
CA ASN A 365 -20.27 -1.28 -15.06
C ASN A 365 -19.37 -1.76 -16.21
N GLN A 366 -18.63 -2.83 -16.04
CA GLN A 366 -17.63 -3.28 -17.02
C GLN A 366 -18.22 -3.68 -18.39
N ARG A 367 -19.50 -4.02 -18.48
CA ARG A 367 -20.04 -4.72 -19.65
C ARG A 367 -20.77 -3.86 -20.68
N GLU A 368 -21.40 -2.73 -20.33
CA GLU A 368 -22.34 -2.09 -21.27
C GLU A 368 -21.91 -0.71 -21.78
N ASP A 369 -21.18 0.10 -21.03
CA ASP A 369 -20.95 1.50 -21.41
C ASP A 369 -19.57 2.08 -21.09
N ARG A 370 -18.58 1.25 -20.72
CA ARG A 370 -17.21 1.67 -20.37
C ARG A 370 -17.14 2.71 -19.24
N LEU A 371 -18.15 2.78 -18.39
CA LEU A 371 -18.22 3.71 -17.26
C LEU A 371 -17.15 3.43 -16.19
N TRP A 372 -16.55 2.25 -16.20
CA TRP A 372 -15.38 1.94 -15.37
C TRP A 372 -14.19 2.87 -15.66
N LEU A 373 -14.11 3.44 -16.86
CA LEU A 373 -13.15 4.49 -17.19
C LEU A 373 -13.44 5.82 -16.47
N GLN A 374 -14.62 5.97 -15.88
CA GLN A 374 -14.97 7.15 -15.08
C GLN A 374 -14.42 7.11 -13.65
N ASN A 375 -13.73 6.02 -13.28
CA ASN A 375 -13.00 5.96 -12.01
C ASN A 375 -11.49 5.91 -12.26
N PRO A 376 -10.88 7.04 -12.56
CA PRO A 376 -9.49 7.08 -13.02
C PRO A 376 -8.45 6.83 -11.93
N ILE A 377 -8.82 6.49 -10.68
CA ILE A 377 -7.81 6.08 -9.70
C ILE A 377 -7.06 4.84 -10.14
N ASN A 378 -7.65 4.05 -11.02
CA ASN A 378 -7.10 2.83 -11.58
C ASN A 378 -5.59 2.90 -11.85
N GLY A 379 -5.13 3.96 -12.51
CA GLY A 379 -3.73 4.12 -12.88
C GLY A 379 -2.80 4.49 -11.71
N TYR A 380 -3.35 4.78 -10.54
CA TYR A 380 -2.62 5.31 -9.40
C TYR A 380 -2.82 4.50 -8.11
N GLU A 381 -3.51 3.36 -8.20
CA GLU A 381 -3.81 2.49 -7.06
C GLU A 381 -3.65 1.02 -7.45
N ILE A 382 -2.75 0.31 -6.78
CA ILE A 382 -2.46 -1.09 -7.12
C ILE A 382 -3.65 -2.01 -6.88
N MET A 383 -4.51 -1.67 -5.92
CA MET A 383 -5.76 -2.42 -5.65
C MET A 383 -6.87 -2.08 -6.65
N ALA A 384 -6.61 -1.25 -7.64
CA ALA A 384 -7.51 -0.97 -8.75
C ALA A 384 -6.95 -1.49 -10.07
N ASN A 385 -5.68 -1.21 -10.36
CA ASN A 385 -5.02 -1.63 -11.59
C ASN A 385 -3.54 -1.90 -11.36
N GLN A 386 -3.17 -3.15 -11.44
CA GLN A 386 -1.79 -3.63 -11.29
C GLN A 386 -0.86 -3.08 -12.40
N GLY A 387 -1.39 -2.80 -13.59
CA GLY A 387 -0.67 -2.22 -14.73
C GLY A 387 -0.57 -0.69 -14.71
N GLY A 388 -1.01 -0.03 -13.65
CA GLY A 388 -1.05 1.43 -13.56
C GLY A 388 0.31 2.14 -13.56
N ALA A 389 0.27 3.46 -13.68
CA ALA A 389 1.45 4.32 -13.72
C ALA A 389 2.24 4.28 -12.40
N THR A 390 1.54 4.23 -11.27
CA THR A 390 2.15 4.00 -9.96
C THR A 390 1.66 2.68 -9.39
N ARG A 391 2.59 1.90 -8.88
CA ARG A 391 2.30 0.65 -8.19
C ARG A 391 2.44 0.90 -6.70
N THR A 392 1.47 1.60 -6.14
CA THR A 392 1.42 1.92 -4.71
C THR A 392 -0.01 1.89 -4.21
N MET A 393 -0.19 1.75 -2.92
CA MET A 393 -1.49 1.92 -2.27
C MET A 393 -1.70 3.38 -1.88
N SER A 394 -2.93 3.87 -2.04
CA SER A 394 -3.32 5.21 -1.65
C SER A 394 -3.14 5.44 -0.13
N SER A 395 -2.93 6.67 0.26
CA SER A 395 -2.83 7.03 1.68
C SER A 395 -4.11 6.70 2.44
N TRP A 396 -5.27 6.75 1.77
CA TRP A 396 -6.54 6.34 2.37
C TRP A 396 -6.55 4.87 2.76
N LEU A 397 -6.13 3.96 1.87
CA LEU A 397 -6.08 2.53 2.17
C LEU A 397 -5.05 2.22 3.25
N ARG A 398 -3.89 2.87 3.21
CA ARG A 398 -2.87 2.72 4.25
C ARG A 398 -3.37 3.19 5.62
N TRP A 399 -4.10 4.31 5.67
CA TRP A 399 -4.69 4.80 6.91
C TRP A 399 -5.82 3.90 7.39
N LEU A 400 -6.69 3.44 6.50
CA LEU A 400 -7.75 2.49 6.80
C LEU A 400 -7.19 1.19 7.38
N ALA A 401 -6.11 0.66 6.82
CA ALA A 401 -5.39 -0.53 7.31
C ALA A 401 -4.58 -0.28 8.61
N GLY A 402 -4.49 0.96 9.08
CA GLY A 402 -3.68 1.34 10.24
C GLY A 402 -2.17 1.39 9.95
N TRP A 403 -1.78 1.38 8.68
CA TRP A 403 -0.38 1.51 8.27
C TRP A 403 0.12 2.94 8.37
N LEU A 404 -0.72 3.94 8.08
CA LEU A 404 -0.49 5.32 8.47
C LEU A 404 -1.08 5.60 9.85
N ASP A 405 -0.31 6.23 10.70
CA ASP A 405 -0.77 6.68 12.01
C ASP A 405 -1.64 7.94 11.88
N ASP A 406 -2.53 8.17 12.84
CA ASP A 406 -3.42 9.34 12.86
C ASP A 406 -2.64 10.67 12.81
N GLU A 407 -1.43 10.69 13.36
CA GLU A 407 -0.53 11.84 13.34
C GLU A 407 0.02 12.15 11.95
N GLN A 408 0.00 11.19 11.02
CA GLN A 408 0.48 11.36 9.65
C GLN A 408 -0.61 11.88 8.71
N VAL A 409 -1.85 11.94 9.18
CA VAL A 409 -2.99 12.45 8.43
C VAL A 409 -3.35 13.85 8.93
N ALA A 410 -3.33 14.83 8.03
CA ALA A 410 -3.92 16.14 8.28
C ALA A 410 -5.43 16.05 8.06
N CYS A 411 -6.21 16.59 8.98
CA CYS A 411 -7.66 16.54 8.92
C CYS A 411 -8.25 17.97 8.96
N THR A 412 -9.21 18.21 8.08
CA THR A 412 -10.09 19.39 8.13
C THR A 412 -11.49 19.02 7.62
N THR A 413 -12.46 19.90 7.75
CA THR A 413 -13.82 19.66 7.26
C THR A 413 -14.26 20.77 6.31
N LYS A 414 -15.17 20.46 5.38
CA LYS A 414 -15.78 21.44 4.49
C LYS A 414 -16.37 22.64 5.24
N ALA A 415 -16.81 22.43 6.48
CA ALA A 415 -17.40 23.48 7.29
C ALA A 415 -16.38 24.48 7.87
N THR A 416 -15.16 23.99 8.16
CA THR A 416 -14.11 24.76 8.87
C THR A 416 -13.07 25.38 7.96
N ILE A 417 -13.02 24.98 6.68
CA ILE A 417 -12.07 25.53 5.70
C ILE A 417 -12.35 27.02 5.45
N GLU A 418 -11.28 27.81 5.49
CA GLU A 418 -11.25 29.19 5.03
C GLU A 418 -10.18 29.37 3.96
N ASP A 419 -8.92 29.56 4.33
CA ASP A 419 -7.73 29.64 3.48
C ASP A 419 -6.55 29.04 4.22
N GLU A 420 -6.21 27.80 3.90
CA GLU A 420 -5.31 26.96 4.68
C GLU A 420 -4.22 26.36 3.80
N PHE A 421 -3.03 26.17 4.39
CA PHE A 421 -1.90 25.52 3.73
C PHE A 421 -1.49 24.28 4.50
N TYR A 422 -1.27 23.18 3.77
CA TYR A 422 -0.81 21.91 4.32
C TYR A 422 0.44 21.46 3.59
N GLU A 423 1.48 21.12 4.36
CA GLU A 423 2.69 20.51 3.82
C GLU A 423 2.59 18.99 3.93
N LEU A 424 2.73 18.30 2.81
CA LEU A 424 2.64 16.86 2.71
C LEU A 424 3.98 16.29 2.24
N THR A 425 4.45 15.24 2.92
CA THR A 425 5.59 14.45 2.46
C THR A 425 5.11 13.30 1.58
N PRO A 426 5.95 12.82 0.64
CA PRO A 426 5.55 11.74 -0.27
C PRO A 426 5.20 10.46 0.49
N ILE A 427 4.08 9.84 0.09
CA ILE A 427 3.53 8.63 0.77
C ILE A 427 4.47 7.41 0.73
N ASN A 428 5.44 7.37 -0.17
CA ASN A 428 6.42 6.29 -0.25
C ASN A 428 7.71 6.61 0.51
N ASN A 429 7.73 7.69 1.28
CA ASN A 429 8.90 8.13 2.03
C ASN A 429 8.59 8.13 3.52
N VAL A 430 8.76 6.99 4.17
CA VAL A 430 8.51 6.82 5.61
C VAL A 430 9.16 7.97 6.39
N SER A 431 8.37 8.94 6.75
CA SER A 431 8.86 10.18 7.33
C SER A 431 8.27 10.47 8.71
N GLY A 432 7.13 9.85 9.03
CA GLY A 432 6.33 10.16 10.22
C GLY A 432 5.84 11.61 10.25
N GLN A 433 5.78 12.28 9.10
CA GLN A 433 5.19 13.61 8.91
C GLN A 433 3.81 13.45 8.26
N LYS A 434 3.11 14.57 8.03
CA LYS A 434 1.85 14.53 7.30
C LYS A 434 2.10 14.03 5.87
N GLU A 435 1.50 12.91 5.52
CA GLU A 435 1.59 12.27 4.20
C GLU A 435 0.30 12.43 3.41
N SER A 436 -0.79 12.69 4.11
CA SER A 436 -2.11 12.86 3.54
C SER A 436 -2.85 14.03 4.18
N LEU A 437 -3.67 14.70 3.38
CA LEU A 437 -4.71 15.61 3.85
C LEU A 437 -6.06 15.00 3.53
N VAL A 438 -6.88 14.83 4.56
CA VAL A 438 -8.27 14.39 4.43
C VAL A 438 -9.20 15.54 4.77
N ILE A 439 -10.11 15.86 3.86
CA ILE A 439 -11.15 16.87 4.03
C ILE A 439 -12.49 16.15 4.12
N LYS A 440 -13.08 16.11 5.30
CA LYS A 440 -14.41 15.52 5.46
C LYS A 440 -15.46 16.40 4.79
N LEU A 441 -16.13 15.86 3.78
CA LEU A 441 -17.20 16.53 3.04
C LEU A 441 -18.57 16.27 3.67
N SER A 442 -18.79 15.04 4.11
CA SER A 442 -20.00 14.58 4.82
C SER A 442 -19.64 13.39 5.71
N ASP A 443 -20.63 12.76 6.33
CA ASP A 443 -20.39 11.54 7.13
C ASP A 443 -19.97 10.33 6.28
N THR A 444 -20.22 10.34 4.99
CA THR A 444 -19.91 9.24 4.06
C THR A 444 -18.97 9.64 2.94
N LYS A 445 -18.51 10.90 2.88
CA LYS A 445 -17.62 11.36 1.81
C LYS A 445 -16.46 12.15 2.35
N ALA A 446 -15.29 11.88 1.79
CA ALA A 446 -14.08 12.63 2.02
C ALA A 446 -13.39 12.99 0.71
N LEU A 447 -12.58 14.05 0.74
CA LEU A 447 -11.63 14.39 -0.31
C LEU A 447 -10.24 14.17 0.28
N VAL A 448 -9.38 13.49 -0.47
CA VAL A 448 -8.04 13.14 -0.04
C VAL A 448 -7.02 13.77 -0.98
N VAL A 449 -5.97 14.32 -0.41
CA VAL A 449 -4.82 14.85 -1.13
C VAL A 449 -3.57 14.17 -0.60
N GLU A 450 -2.73 13.65 -1.47
CA GLU A 450 -1.47 13.02 -1.11
C GLU A 450 -0.34 13.44 -2.03
N SER A 451 0.88 13.45 -1.51
CA SER A 451 2.08 13.76 -2.29
C SER A 451 2.66 12.48 -2.90
N ARG A 452 2.90 12.49 -4.20
CA ARG A 452 3.41 11.35 -4.97
C ARG A 452 4.78 11.63 -5.58
N ARG A 453 5.62 10.59 -5.58
CA ARG A 453 6.90 10.55 -6.30
C ARG A 453 6.96 9.29 -7.14
N PHE A 454 7.56 9.41 -8.31
CA PHE A 454 7.80 8.30 -9.22
C PHE A 454 9.28 7.92 -9.21
N ASP A 455 9.85 7.84 -8.04
CA ASP A 455 11.27 7.56 -7.80
C ASP A 455 11.50 6.22 -7.09
N THR A 456 10.44 5.45 -6.90
CA THR A 456 10.56 4.09 -6.40
C THR A 456 10.76 3.11 -7.57
N TYR A 457 11.40 1.98 -7.29
CA TYR A 457 11.55 0.93 -8.31
C TYR A 457 10.26 0.13 -8.57
N PHE A 458 9.22 0.39 -7.82
CA PHE A 458 7.89 -0.16 -8.06
C PHE A 458 7.15 0.57 -9.19
N ASP A 459 7.45 1.85 -9.39
CA ASP A 459 6.77 2.67 -10.39
C ASP A 459 7.17 2.27 -11.81
N ARG A 460 6.22 2.34 -12.73
CA ARG A 460 6.53 2.13 -14.15
C ARG A 460 7.30 3.33 -14.68
N PRO A 461 8.43 3.10 -15.37
CA PRO A 461 9.11 4.18 -16.08
C PRO A 461 8.18 4.78 -17.13
N SER A 462 7.83 6.05 -16.98
CA SER A 462 7.04 6.79 -17.97
C SER A 462 7.54 8.23 -18.05
N PRO A 463 7.72 8.78 -19.26
CA PRO A 463 8.12 10.18 -19.40
C PRO A 463 7.07 11.16 -18.88
N ASN A 464 5.83 10.70 -18.69
CA ASN A 464 4.72 11.50 -18.17
C ASN A 464 4.61 11.44 -16.65
N ASN A 465 5.32 10.51 -16.01
CA ASN A 465 5.32 10.39 -14.55
C ASN A 465 6.14 11.53 -13.94
N LYS A 466 5.45 12.47 -13.31
CA LYS A 466 6.04 13.63 -12.66
C LYS A 466 5.57 13.71 -11.22
N ASN A 467 6.47 14.14 -10.35
CA ASN A 467 6.18 14.39 -8.94
C ASN A 467 5.10 15.46 -8.78
N GLY A 468 4.21 15.29 -7.83
CA GLY A 468 3.13 16.22 -7.56
C GLY A 468 2.12 15.69 -6.54
N LEU A 469 0.96 16.33 -6.53
CA LEU A 469 -0.15 15.89 -5.68
C LEU A 469 -1.12 15.01 -6.48
N LEU A 470 -1.66 14.00 -5.83
CA LEU A 470 -2.83 13.26 -6.29
C LEU A 470 -4.03 13.68 -5.44
N VAL A 471 -5.16 13.96 -6.10
CA VAL A 471 -6.39 14.41 -5.44
C VAL A 471 -7.52 13.48 -5.85
N TYR A 472 -8.22 12.92 -4.87
CA TYR A 472 -9.34 12.01 -5.13
C TYR A 472 -10.40 12.10 -4.04
N THR A 473 -11.60 11.67 -4.37
CA THR A 473 -12.70 11.52 -3.41
C THR A 473 -12.78 10.08 -2.91
N VAL A 474 -13.27 9.91 -1.70
CA VAL A 474 -13.69 8.62 -1.13
C VAL A 474 -15.16 8.69 -0.82
N ASP A 475 -15.93 7.70 -1.28
CA ASP A 475 -17.37 7.59 -1.08
C ASP A 475 -17.69 6.27 -0.34
N ALA A 476 -17.90 6.34 0.96
CA ALA A 476 -18.19 5.20 1.83
C ALA A 476 -19.57 4.57 1.60
N THR A 477 -20.40 5.13 0.69
CA THR A 477 -21.65 4.49 0.25
C THR A 477 -21.43 3.44 -0.83
N LYS A 478 -20.21 3.35 -1.35
CA LYS A 478 -19.78 2.41 -2.37
C LYS A 478 -18.87 1.35 -1.76
N GLY A 479 -19.16 0.10 -2.03
CA GLY A 479 -18.36 -1.03 -1.56
C GLY A 479 -17.14 -1.32 -2.41
N SER A 480 -16.44 -2.41 -2.06
CA SER A 480 -15.35 -2.98 -2.85
C SER A 480 -15.82 -3.23 -4.30
N ALA A 481 -14.96 -2.96 -5.26
CA ALA A 481 -15.24 -3.08 -6.70
C ALA A 481 -16.36 -2.16 -7.24
N GLN A 482 -16.78 -1.16 -6.49
CA GLN A 482 -17.81 -0.21 -6.91
C GLN A 482 -17.26 1.20 -7.16
N GLY A 483 -15.94 1.36 -7.23
CA GLY A 483 -15.29 2.63 -7.50
C GLY A 483 -15.51 3.67 -6.41
N ASN A 484 -15.23 3.30 -5.17
CA ASN A 484 -15.36 4.20 -4.02
C ASN A 484 -14.32 5.32 -4.01
N GLN A 485 -13.21 5.18 -4.71
CA GLN A 485 -12.20 6.22 -4.90
C GLN A 485 -12.27 6.75 -6.34
N ALA A 486 -12.41 8.07 -6.50
CA ALA A 486 -12.48 8.71 -7.81
C ALA A 486 -11.54 9.91 -7.88
N LEU A 487 -10.65 9.94 -8.88
CA LEU A 487 -9.72 11.04 -9.10
C LEU A 487 -10.44 12.34 -9.43
N LEU A 488 -9.86 13.42 -8.93
CA LEU A 488 -10.08 14.75 -9.44
C LEU A 488 -8.85 15.15 -10.25
N SER A 489 -9.06 15.64 -11.46
CA SER A 489 -7.96 16.08 -12.31
C SER A 489 -8.04 17.59 -12.57
N PRO A 490 -6.92 18.31 -12.60
CA PRO A 490 -6.87 19.70 -13.04
C PRO A 490 -7.02 19.82 -14.56
N ARG A 491 -7.02 18.70 -15.29
CA ARG A 491 -7.10 18.62 -16.75
C ARG A 491 -8.30 17.81 -17.19
N ASP A 492 -8.73 18.04 -18.43
CA ASP A 492 -9.75 17.20 -19.04
C ASP A 492 -9.19 15.82 -19.35
N ILE A 493 -9.62 14.81 -18.57
CA ILE A 493 -9.27 13.40 -18.75
C ILE A 493 -10.29 12.63 -19.59
N THR A 494 -11.38 13.25 -20.04
CA THR A 494 -12.43 12.57 -20.81
C THR A 494 -11.91 12.00 -22.14
N LYS A 495 -10.85 12.60 -22.69
CA LYS A 495 -10.17 12.10 -23.90
C LYS A 495 -9.63 10.67 -23.76
N TYR A 496 -9.35 10.22 -22.54
CA TYR A 496 -8.84 8.87 -22.24
C TYR A 496 -9.95 7.82 -22.07
N LEU A 497 -11.19 8.26 -21.94
CA LEU A 497 -12.33 7.36 -21.71
C LEU A 497 -12.67 6.46 -22.92
N VAL A 498 -12.03 6.69 -24.07
CA VAL A 498 -12.21 5.92 -25.30
C VAL A 498 -11.15 4.81 -25.49
N GLU A 499 -10.08 4.84 -24.71
CA GLU A 499 -8.99 3.89 -24.80
C GLU A 499 -9.18 2.67 -23.89
N PRO A 500 -8.59 1.52 -24.20
CA PRO A 500 -8.59 0.38 -23.28
C PRO A 500 -7.92 0.73 -21.94
N MET A 501 -8.46 0.18 -20.86
CA MET A 501 -8.09 0.50 -19.47
C MET A 501 -6.57 0.50 -19.21
N TRP A 502 -5.88 -0.53 -19.64
CA TRP A 502 -4.43 -0.68 -19.41
C TRP A 502 -3.55 0.34 -20.15
N ARG A 503 -4.05 0.92 -21.24
CA ARG A 503 -3.36 2.02 -21.95
C ARG A 503 -3.71 3.37 -21.35
N ALA A 504 -4.97 3.59 -21.02
CA ALA A 504 -5.42 4.85 -20.44
C ALA A 504 -4.75 5.16 -19.10
N SER A 505 -4.50 4.13 -18.27
CA SER A 505 -3.94 4.31 -16.93
C SER A 505 -2.51 4.87 -16.90
N SER A 506 -1.68 4.57 -17.90
CA SER A 506 -0.32 5.10 -17.98
C SER A 506 -0.25 6.53 -18.51
N GLU A 507 -1.33 7.02 -19.12
CA GLU A 507 -1.43 8.32 -19.77
C GLU A 507 -2.34 9.31 -19.01
N LEU A 508 -3.02 8.85 -17.97
CA LEU A 508 -3.89 9.69 -17.15
C LEU A 508 -3.08 10.74 -16.39
N ASP A 509 -2.99 11.91 -16.95
CA ASP A 509 -2.32 13.07 -16.35
C ASP A 509 -3.25 13.73 -15.30
N ALA A 510 -3.54 12.98 -14.23
CA ALA A 510 -4.36 13.47 -13.12
C ALA A 510 -3.53 14.11 -12.00
N MET A 511 -2.21 14.08 -12.11
CA MET A 511 -1.32 14.69 -11.13
C MET A 511 -1.44 16.21 -11.17
N PHE A 512 -1.45 16.83 -10.00
CA PHE A 512 -1.38 18.27 -9.83
C PHE A 512 0.08 18.70 -9.73
N PHE A 513 0.48 19.55 -10.65
CA PHE A 513 1.78 20.22 -10.65
C PHE A 513 1.65 21.62 -10.05
N GLN A 514 2.76 22.24 -9.72
CA GLN A 514 2.75 23.57 -9.13
C GLN A 514 1.88 24.56 -9.94
N GLY A 515 0.91 25.17 -9.27
CA GLY A 515 -0.06 26.09 -9.85
C GLY A 515 -1.35 25.45 -10.38
N ASP A 516 -1.38 24.13 -10.50
CA ASP A 516 -2.63 23.43 -10.86
C ASP A 516 -3.65 23.52 -9.73
N SER A 517 -4.93 23.58 -10.09
CA SER A 517 -6.02 23.60 -9.10
C SER A 517 -7.31 23.01 -9.67
N VAL A 518 -8.17 22.56 -8.76
CA VAL A 518 -9.53 22.11 -9.04
C VAL A 518 -10.49 22.68 -8.02
N VAL A 519 -11.72 22.91 -8.43
CA VAL A 519 -12.82 23.26 -7.51
C VAL A 519 -13.78 22.08 -7.45
N PHE A 520 -13.99 21.57 -6.24
CA PHE A 520 -14.91 20.48 -5.99
C PHE A 520 -15.79 20.80 -4.79
N GLU A 521 -17.11 20.71 -4.96
CA GLU A 521 -18.12 21.01 -3.93
C GLU A 521 -17.87 22.33 -3.15
N GLY A 522 -17.43 23.39 -3.82
CA GLY A 522 -17.15 24.69 -3.21
C GLY A 522 -15.82 24.77 -2.46
N ILE A 523 -14.94 23.81 -2.65
CA ILE A 523 -13.57 23.80 -2.11
C ILE A 523 -12.61 23.87 -3.30
N LYS A 524 -11.69 24.83 -3.30
CA LYS A 524 -10.57 24.90 -4.24
C LYS A 524 -9.36 24.21 -3.61
N ILE A 525 -8.82 23.24 -4.31
CA ILE A 525 -7.55 22.57 -4.01
C ILE A 525 -6.52 23.08 -5.00
N GLU A 526 -5.38 23.57 -4.52
CA GLU A 526 -4.31 24.10 -5.35
C GLU A 526 -2.97 23.49 -4.94
N ALA A 527 -2.23 22.97 -5.91
CA ALA A 527 -0.83 22.59 -5.74
C ALA A 527 0.02 23.87 -5.66
N TYR A 528 0.12 24.43 -4.47
CA TYR A 528 0.78 25.71 -4.23
C TYR A 528 2.29 25.66 -4.49
N SER A 529 2.93 24.59 -3.99
CA SER A 529 4.36 24.35 -4.20
C SER A 529 4.64 22.85 -4.32
N ILE A 530 5.41 22.48 -5.32
CA ILE A 530 5.91 21.10 -5.50
C ILE A 530 7.43 21.14 -5.27
N GLY A 531 7.85 20.54 -4.17
CA GLY A 531 9.24 20.54 -3.74
C GLY A 531 9.92 19.18 -3.91
N LYS A 532 11.20 19.11 -3.59
CA LYS A 532 11.97 17.86 -3.64
C LYS A 532 11.52 16.86 -2.58
N ASN A 533 11.27 17.32 -1.36
CA ASN A 533 11.04 16.48 -0.19
C ASN A 533 9.61 16.58 0.36
N SER A 534 8.87 17.60 -0.02
CA SER A 534 7.49 17.84 0.38
C SER A 534 6.78 18.73 -0.64
N ASP A 535 5.48 18.67 -0.63
CA ASP A 535 4.58 19.51 -1.43
C ASP A 535 3.68 20.33 -0.52
N VAL A 536 3.29 21.51 -0.94
CA VAL A 536 2.34 22.35 -0.22
C VAL A 536 1.04 22.43 -1.01
N VAL A 537 -0.04 22.02 -0.38
CA VAL A 537 -1.39 22.20 -0.89
C VAL A 537 -2.05 23.39 -0.21
N ARG A 538 -2.68 24.28 -0.99
CA ARG A 538 -3.56 25.33 -0.50
C ARG A 538 -5.01 24.92 -0.70
N VAL A 539 -5.80 25.05 0.36
CA VAL A 539 -7.21 24.73 0.36
C VAL A 539 -7.99 25.97 0.72
N THR A 540 -8.92 26.38 -0.16
CA THR A 540 -9.73 27.57 0.04
C THR A 540 -11.21 27.29 -0.19
N LYS A 541 -12.06 27.90 0.64
CA LYS A 541 -13.50 27.89 0.38
C LYS A 541 -13.82 28.85 -0.76
N VAL A 542 -14.61 28.37 -1.71
CA VAL A 542 -15.08 29.17 -2.87
C VAL A 542 -16.59 29.39 -2.68
N ASN A 543 -17.01 30.64 -2.73
CA ASN A 543 -18.42 31.03 -2.58
C ASN A 543 -19.23 30.71 -3.85
#